data_2989e8638e7d710b873d299c71770a34
#
_entry.id   2989e8638e7d710b873d299c71770a34
#
_cell.length_a   1.000
_cell.length_b   1.000
_cell.length_c   1.000
_cell.angle_alpha   90.00
_cell.angle_beta   90.00
_cell.angle_gamma   90.00
#
_symmetry.space_group_name_H-M   'P 1'
#
loop_
_entity.id
_entity.type
_entity.pdbx_description
1 polymer ?
#
loop_
_entity_poly.entity_id
_entity_poly.type
_entity_poly.pdbx_seq_one_letter_code
_entity_poly.pdbx_strand_id
1 'polypeptide(L)' 'MKITLDLETNEITAPKNFFETFTKQNEMIIKLGGEPIKPLEVVKKSFDIAMSDTDKYFKVRK' A
#
# COMPACT_ATOMS: atom_id res chain seq x y z
N MET A 1 6.80 -0.23 -5.01
CA MET A 1 6.08 -1.43 -4.49
C MET A 1 4.75 -1.55 -5.19
N LYS A 2 4.42 -2.73 -5.68
CA LYS A 2 3.18 -2.95 -6.41
C LYS A 2 2.27 -3.92 -5.68
N ILE A 3 0.98 -3.60 -5.69
CA ILE A 3 -0.05 -4.43 -5.10
C ILE A 3 -1.08 -4.73 -6.17
N THR A 4 -1.56 -5.96 -6.21
CA THR A 4 -2.54 -6.41 -7.20
C THR A 4 -3.85 -6.78 -6.53
N LEU A 5 -4.97 -6.37 -7.11
CA LEU A 5 -6.30 -6.74 -6.64
C LEU A 5 -6.97 -7.66 -7.65
N ASP A 6 -7.45 -8.80 -7.19
CA ASP A 6 -8.26 -9.72 -7.99
C ASP A 6 -9.74 -9.45 -7.72
N LEU A 7 -10.44 -8.96 -8.73
CA LEU A 7 -11.84 -8.57 -8.57
C LEU A 7 -12.80 -9.77 -8.44
N GLU A 8 -12.39 -10.94 -8.89
CA GLU A 8 -13.21 -12.13 -8.79
C GLU A 8 -13.18 -12.75 -7.41
N THR A 9 -12.00 -12.76 -6.79
CA THR A 9 -11.82 -13.36 -5.46
C THR A 9 -11.76 -12.31 -4.35
N ASN A 10 -11.64 -11.03 -4.72
CA ASN A 10 -11.42 -9.93 -3.79
C ASN A 10 -10.12 -10.06 -2.99
N GLU A 11 -9.16 -10.81 -3.55
CA GLU A 11 -7.87 -10.97 -2.90
C GLU A 11 -6.90 -9.89 -3.32
N ILE A 12 -6.13 -9.40 -2.34
CA ILE A 12 -5.06 -8.44 -2.57
C ILE A 12 -3.74 -9.19 -2.43
N THR A 13 -2.89 -9.06 -3.45
CA THR A 13 -1.57 -9.70 -3.44
C THR A 13 -0.50 -8.63 -3.31
N ALA A 14 0.38 -8.79 -2.33
CA ALA A 14 1.49 -7.89 -2.07
C ALA A 14 2.82 -8.62 -2.28
N PRO A 15 3.93 -7.87 -2.46
CA PRO A 15 5.25 -8.48 -2.55
C PRO A 15 5.57 -9.29 -1.30
N LYS A 16 6.42 -10.31 -1.47
CA LYS A 16 6.83 -11.20 -0.38
C LYS A 16 7.39 -10.44 0.82
N ASN A 17 8.12 -9.36 0.56
CA ASN A 17 8.77 -8.57 1.61
C ASN A 17 7.97 -7.35 2.05
N PHE A 18 6.66 -7.33 1.79
CA PHE A 18 5.81 -6.16 2.06
C PHE A 18 5.88 -5.73 3.53
N PHE A 19 5.53 -6.63 4.44
CA PHE A 19 5.53 -6.30 5.87
C PHE A 19 6.93 -6.06 6.41
N GLU A 20 7.90 -6.82 5.93
CA GLU A 20 9.29 -6.64 6.34
C GLU A 20 9.82 -5.26 6.02
N THR A 21 9.50 -4.75 4.83
CA THR A 21 9.91 -3.39 4.42
C THR A 21 9.37 -2.34 5.39
N PHE A 22 8.08 -2.44 5.74
CA PHE A 22 7.49 -1.51 6.70
C PHE A 22 8.06 -1.67 8.10
N THR A 23 8.35 -2.89 8.52
CA THR A 23 8.96 -3.14 9.83
C THR A 23 10.31 -2.44 9.94
N LYS A 24 11.14 -2.53 8.91
CA LYS A 24 12.44 -1.85 8.89
C LYS A 24 12.31 -0.34 8.94
N GLN A 25 11.38 0.22 8.15
CA GLN A 25 11.13 1.66 8.17
C GLN A 25 10.64 2.10 9.54
N ASN A 26 9.74 1.32 10.15
CA ASN A 26 9.16 1.66 11.45
C ASN A 26 10.22 1.63 12.56
N GLU A 27 11.17 0.72 12.50
CA GLU A 27 12.28 0.70 13.46
C GLU A 27 13.01 2.03 13.47
N MET A 28 13.32 2.56 12.28
CA MET A 28 14.00 3.84 12.17
C MET A 28 13.12 5.01 12.62
N ILE A 29 11.84 4.99 12.25
CA ILE A 29 10.90 6.03 12.64
C ILE A 29 10.77 6.10 14.16
N ILE A 30 10.65 4.96 14.82
CA ILE A 30 10.54 4.87 16.28
C ILE A 30 11.81 5.39 16.94
N LYS A 31 12.98 5.05 16.41
CA LYS A 31 14.25 5.57 16.91
C LYS A 31 14.33 7.09 16.87
N LEU A 32 13.71 7.70 15.86
CA LEU A 32 13.70 9.16 15.71
C LEU A 32 12.55 9.83 16.45
N GLY A 33 11.78 9.07 17.22
CA GLY A 33 10.68 9.60 18.01
C GLY A 33 9.37 9.79 17.27
N GLY A 34 9.26 9.23 16.04
CA GLY A 34 8.04 9.28 15.26
C GLY A 34 7.09 8.13 15.55
N GLU A 35 5.90 8.19 14.97
CA GLU A 35 4.92 7.12 15.08
C GLU A 35 5.09 6.12 13.93
N PRO A 36 4.94 4.81 14.21
CA PRO A 36 5.08 3.79 13.17
C PRO A 36 3.98 3.89 12.13
N ILE A 37 4.35 3.58 10.89
CA ILE A 37 3.41 3.53 9.77
C ILE A 37 2.65 2.21 9.82
N LYS A 38 1.34 2.26 9.59
CA LYS A 38 0.51 1.05 9.50
C LYS A 38 0.38 0.64 8.04
N PRO A 39 0.95 -0.51 7.65
CA PRO A 39 1.00 -0.89 6.24
C PRO A 39 -0.37 -0.98 5.57
N LEU A 40 -1.36 -1.54 6.25
CA LEU A 40 -2.69 -1.70 5.66
C LEU A 40 -3.41 -0.37 5.49
N GLU A 41 -3.12 0.61 6.33
CA GLU A 41 -3.67 1.96 6.17
C GLU A 41 -3.06 2.68 4.97
N VAL A 42 -1.77 2.44 4.70
CA VAL A 42 -1.12 2.99 3.51
C VAL A 42 -1.78 2.45 2.26
N VAL A 43 -2.06 1.17 2.21
CA VAL A 43 -2.75 0.53 1.08
C VAL A 43 -4.14 1.14 0.89
N LYS A 44 -4.90 1.25 1.97
CA LYS A 44 -6.24 1.81 1.92
C LYS A 44 -6.23 3.26 1.44
N LYS A 45 -5.31 4.05 1.96
CA LYS A 45 -5.19 5.46 1.59
C LYS A 45 -4.83 5.62 0.11
N SER A 46 -3.90 4.80 -0.39
CA SER A 46 -3.52 4.81 -1.80
C SER A 46 -4.70 4.44 -2.69
N PHE A 47 -5.50 3.48 -2.26
CA PHE A 47 -6.71 3.08 -2.96
C PHE A 47 -7.71 4.23 -3.02
N ASP A 48 -7.92 4.90 -1.90
CA ASP A 48 -8.83 6.04 -1.83
C ASP A 48 -8.38 7.18 -2.75
N ILE A 49 -7.09 7.45 -2.81
CA ILE A 49 -6.51 8.47 -3.69
C ILE A 49 -6.76 8.08 -5.15
N ALA A 50 -6.50 6.83 -5.50
CA ALA A 50 -6.68 6.35 -6.87
C ALA A 50 -8.14 6.44 -7.31
N MET A 51 -9.07 6.13 -6.41
CA MET A 51 -10.49 6.18 -6.71
C MET A 51 -11.06 7.59 -6.70
N SER A 52 -10.39 8.53 -6.05
CA SER A 52 -10.84 9.92 -6.02
C SER A 52 -10.61 10.64 -7.36
N ASP A 53 -9.67 10.18 -8.16
CA ASP A 53 -9.37 10.74 -9.48
C ASP A 53 -9.02 9.62 -10.44
N THR A 54 -10.05 8.95 -10.94
CA THR A 54 -9.87 7.79 -11.82
C THR A 54 -9.32 8.17 -13.19
N ASP A 55 -9.55 9.39 -13.64
CA ASP A 55 -8.98 9.85 -14.92
C ASP A 55 -7.45 9.88 -14.85
N LYS A 56 -6.90 10.22 -13.71
CA LYS A 56 -5.46 10.31 -13.53
C LYS A 56 -4.84 8.98 -13.14
N TYR A 57 -5.48 8.25 -12.23
CA TYR A 57 -4.85 7.09 -11.59
C TYR A 57 -5.34 5.74 -12.12
N PHE A 58 -6.57 5.68 -12.64
CA PHE A 58 -7.10 4.40 -13.11
C PHE A 58 -6.67 4.15 -14.55
N LYS A 59 -5.74 3.21 -14.73
CA LYS A 59 -5.17 2.88 -16.05
C LYS A 59 -5.63 1.49 -16.48
N VAL A 60 -6.24 1.43 -17.64
CA VAL A 60 -6.59 0.14 -18.26
C VAL A 60 -5.45 -0.26 -19.18
N ARG A 61 -4.86 -1.42 -18.92
CA ARG A 61 -3.77 -1.95 -19.75
C ARG A 61 -4.26 -3.14 -20.55
N LYS A 62 -3.92 -3.15 -21.81
CA LYS A 62 -4.27 -4.24 -22.73
C LYS A 62 -3.09 -5.18 -22.89
#